data_4834a877bbe48078ec3c6d59bd9e65a0
#
_entry.id   4834a877bbe48078ec3c6d59bd9e65a0
#
_cell.length_a   1.000
_cell.length_b   1.000
_cell.length_c   1.000
_cell.angle_alpha   90.00
_cell.angle_beta   90.00
_cell.angle_gamma   90.00
#
_symmetry.space_group_name_H-M   'P 1'
#
loop_
_entity.id
_entity.type
_entity.pdbx_description
1 polymer ?
#
loop_
_entity_poly.entity_id
_entity_poly.type
_entity_poly.pdbx_seq_one_letter_code
_entity_poly.pdbx_strand_id
1 'polypeptide(L)'
;LVARTAHPMSQPQLARRIALDVIMAVRESDAYANLLLPVRLGRAKLSEADAGLATELTYGTLRMQGYYDRIIALAAGRSVDKIDPPILDVLRLACHQLLSMRVPQHAAVDESVQLAKTVGSNSAVGFVNGVLRTITRTDAETWRERVLAEAHSGEEALALEYSHPLWVTRAFRQVLVAEGRESELEQLLVADNVAPRVSLTALPGHATVDELDA
;
A
#
# COMPACT_ATOMS: atom_id res chain seq x y z
N LEU A 1 -16.90 -29.54 -23.78
CA LEU A 1 -16.39 -28.80 -22.58
C LEU A 1 -14.86 -28.79 -22.66
N VAL A 2 -14.28 -27.71 -23.23
CA VAL A 2 -12.82 -27.57 -23.29
C VAL A 2 -12.37 -27.04 -21.95
N ALA A 3 -11.65 -27.89 -21.19
CA ALA A 3 -10.98 -27.49 -19.97
C ALA A 3 -10.00 -26.35 -20.31
N ARG A 4 -10.25 -25.12 -19.81
CA ARG A 4 -9.27 -24.04 -19.86
C ARG A 4 -8.09 -24.48 -19.00
N THR A 5 -7.01 -24.90 -19.62
CA THR A 5 -5.72 -25.09 -18.95
C THR A 5 -5.32 -23.76 -18.34
N ALA A 6 -5.37 -23.66 -17.01
CA ALA A 6 -4.87 -22.51 -16.30
C ALA A 6 -3.35 -22.44 -16.55
N HIS A 7 -2.91 -21.38 -17.26
CA HIS A 7 -1.48 -21.11 -17.38
C HIS A 7 -0.94 -20.79 -15.97
N PRO A 8 0.22 -21.35 -15.59
CA PRO A 8 0.84 -21.01 -14.32
C PRO A 8 1.09 -19.49 -14.25
N MET A 9 0.78 -18.88 -13.11
CA MET A 9 1.04 -17.45 -12.88
C MET A 9 2.54 -17.16 -12.98
N SER A 10 2.90 -16.06 -13.62
CA SER A 10 4.28 -15.57 -13.60
C SER A 10 4.68 -15.18 -12.16
N GLN A 11 5.98 -15.17 -11.88
CA GLN A 11 6.45 -14.81 -10.52
C GLN A 11 6.01 -13.40 -10.07
N PRO A 12 6.10 -12.34 -10.91
CA PRO A 12 5.59 -11.02 -10.54
C PRO A 12 4.07 -11.00 -10.29
N GLN A 13 3.28 -11.82 -10.98
CA GLN A 13 1.84 -11.98 -10.71
C GLN A 13 1.60 -12.66 -9.37
N LEU A 14 2.41 -13.68 -9.04
CA LEU A 14 2.34 -14.37 -7.75
C LEU A 14 2.72 -13.43 -6.60
N ALA A 15 3.72 -12.56 -6.78
CA ALA A 15 4.11 -11.54 -5.80
C ALA A 15 2.94 -10.60 -5.49
N ARG A 16 2.26 -10.08 -6.52
CA ARG A 16 1.07 -9.23 -6.37
C ARG A 16 -0.08 -9.96 -5.70
N ARG A 17 -0.28 -11.22 -6.03
CA ARG A 17 -1.32 -12.05 -5.41
C ARG A 17 -1.05 -12.25 -3.91
N ILE A 18 0.19 -12.55 -3.52
CA ILE A 18 0.58 -12.68 -2.12
C ILE A 18 0.33 -11.38 -1.36
N ALA A 19 0.73 -10.24 -1.94
CA ALA A 19 0.47 -8.95 -1.33
C ALA A 19 -1.03 -8.70 -1.11
N LEU A 20 -1.86 -8.95 -2.13
CA LEU A 20 -3.31 -8.83 -2.01
C LEU A 20 -3.89 -9.75 -0.93
N ASP A 21 -3.48 -11.02 -0.90
CA ASP A 21 -3.95 -12.00 0.09
C ASP A 21 -3.60 -11.57 1.53
N VAL A 22 -2.43 -10.94 1.73
CA VAL A 22 -2.04 -10.40 3.06
C VAL A 22 -2.87 -9.18 3.41
N ILE A 23 -3.07 -8.23 2.49
CA ILE A 23 -3.88 -7.03 2.71
C ILE A 23 -5.32 -7.41 3.06
N MET A 24 -5.91 -8.37 2.33
CA MET A 24 -7.24 -8.90 2.63
C MET A 24 -7.30 -9.53 4.02
N ALA A 25 -6.31 -10.33 4.40
CA ALA A 25 -6.25 -10.98 5.72
C ALA A 25 -6.13 -9.95 6.86
N VAL A 26 -5.38 -8.86 6.67
CA VAL A 26 -5.30 -7.75 7.63
C VAL A 26 -6.69 -7.13 7.83
N ARG A 27 -7.44 -6.89 6.77
CA ARG A 27 -8.78 -6.31 6.83
C ARG A 27 -9.83 -7.27 7.41
N GLU A 28 -9.77 -8.56 7.04
CA GLU A 28 -10.83 -9.54 7.36
C GLU A 28 -10.67 -10.20 8.73
N SER A 29 -9.42 -10.33 9.18
CA SER A 29 -9.09 -11.17 10.35
C SER A 29 -8.15 -10.47 11.33
N ASP A 30 -7.96 -9.14 11.21
CA ASP A 30 -7.00 -8.37 12.01
C ASP A 30 -5.60 -9.00 12.04
N ALA A 31 -5.20 -9.64 10.92
CA ALA A 31 -3.92 -10.31 10.82
C ALA A 31 -2.77 -9.30 10.87
N TYR A 32 -1.68 -9.67 11.51
CA TYR A 32 -0.45 -8.88 11.52
C TYR A 32 0.34 -9.13 10.24
N ALA A 33 0.44 -8.13 9.36
CA ALA A 33 1.13 -8.25 8.08
C ALA A 33 2.59 -8.71 8.23
N ASN A 34 3.30 -8.20 9.24
CA ASN A 34 4.69 -8.55 9.54
C ASN A 34 4.89 -9.99 10.00
N LEU A 35 3.85 -10.65 10.51
CA LEU A 35 3.89 -12.08 10.85
C LEU A 35 3.43 -12.95 9.68
N LEU A 36 2.43 -12.50 8.91
CA LEU A 36 1.84 -13.29 7.86
C LEU A 36 2.68 -13.29 6.57
N LEU A 37 3.19 -12.13 6.15
CA LEU A 37 3.92 -11.99 4.88
C LEU A 37 5.17 -12.88 4.81
N PRO A 38 6.07 -12.94 5.80
CA PRO A 38 7.24 -13.83 5.74
C PRO A 38 6.87 -15.30 5.57
N VAL A 39 5.81 -15.76 6.24
CA VAL A 39 5.31 -17.15 6.10
C VAL A 39 4.81 -17.40 4.67
N ARG A 40 4.11 -16.45 4.07
CA ARG A 40 3.63 -16.58 2.68
C ARG A 40 4.78 -16.58 1.68
N LEU A 41 5.76 -15.71 1.85
CA LEU A 41 6.96 -15.64 1.00
C LEU A 41 7.80 -16.92 1.08
N GLY A 42 8.05 -17.43 2.28
CA GLY A 42 8.82 -18.65 2.47
C GLY A 42 8.19 -19.89 1.79
N ARG A 43 6.86 -19.93 1.67
CA ARG A 43 6.13 -21.02 0.98
C ARG A 43 6.11 -20.86 -0.54
N ALA A 44 6.18 -19.62 -1.04
CA ALA A 44 5.97 -19.31 -2.45
C ALA A 44 7.19 -19.55 -3.33
N LYS A 45 8.40 -19.67 -2.76
CA LYS A 45 9.67 -19.87 -3.49
C LYS A 45 9.88 -18.80 -4.60
N LEU A 46 9.58 -17.54 -4.28
CA LEU A 46 9.80 -16.42 -5.19
C LEU A 46 11.31 -16.13 -5.34
N SER A 47 11.68 -15.45 -6.43
CA SER A 47 12.98 -14.80 -6.54
C SER A 47 13.10 -13.68 -5.48
N GLU A 48 14.33 -13.27 -5.14
CA GLU A 48 14.54 -12.16 -4.19
C GLU A 48 13.85 -10.88 -4.68
N ALA A 49 13.91 -10.57 -5.97
CA ALA A 49 13.27 -9.42 -6.58
C ALA A 49 11.74 -9.48 -6.43
N ASP A 50 11.11 -10.65 -6.65
CA ASP A 50 9.68 -10.82 -6.52
C ASP A 50 9.22 -10.86 -5.06
N ALA A 51 10.04 -11.40 -4.16
CA ALA A 51 9.81 -11.31 -2.71
C ALA A 51 9.89 -9.85 -2.23
N GLY A 52 10.88 -9.09 -2.71
CA GLY A 52 10.99 -7.65 -2.50
C GLY A 52 9.77 -6.89 -3.04
N LEU A 53 9.31 -7.22 -4.25
CA LEU A 53 8.10 -6.65 -4.83
C LEU A 53 6.85 -6.93 -3.96
N ALA A 54 6.66 -8.16 -3.50
CA ALA A 54 5.52 -8.49 -2.64
C ALA A 54 5.60 -7.75 -1.30
N THR A 55 6.81 -7.58 -0.76
CA THR A 55 7.06 -6.85 0.49
C THR A 55 6.71 -5.37 0.35
N GLU A 56 7.22 -4.72 -0.68
CA GLU A 56 6.92 -3.30 -0.95
C GLU A 56 5.44 -3.08 -1.21
N LEU A 57 4.82 -3.92 -2.03
CA LEU A 57 3.39 -3.85 -2.32
C LEU A 57 2.54 -4.00 -1.06
N THR A 58 2.89 -4.92 -0.16
CA THR A 58 2.14 -5.15 1.07
C THR A 58 2.25 -3.97 2.02
N TYR A 59 3.48 -3.64 2.43
CA TYR A 59 3.68 -2.63 3.46
C TYR A 59 3.42 -1.22 2.96
N GLY A 60 3.81 -0.91 1.72
CA GLY A 60 3.56 0.40 1.12
C GLY A 60 2.07 0.68 0.93
N THR A 61 1.30 -0.33 0.49
CA THR A 61 -0.15 -0.20 0.35
C THR A 61 -0.83 0.03 1.71
N LEU A 62 -0.47 -0.76 2.73
CA LEU A 62 -1.05 -0.63 4.08
C LEU A 62 -0.68 0.72 4.72
N ARG A 63 0.55 1.18 4.56
CA ARG A 63 1.04 2.46 5.09
C ARG A 63 0.28 3.64 4.51
N MET A 64 0.08 3.66 3.20
CA MET A 64 -0.57 4.75 2.49
C MET A 64 -2.07 4.53 2.24
N GLN A 65 -2.69 3.58 2.93
CA GLN A 65 -4.08 3.18 2.71
C GLN A 65 -5.06 4.35 2.81
N GLY A 66 -4.93 5.18 3.83
CA GLY A 66 -5.82 6.32 4.05
C GLY A 66 -5.75 7.34 2.91
N TYR A 67 -4.55 7.63 2.41
CA TYR A 67 -4.34 8.51 1.27
C TYR A 67 -4.92 7.93 -0.03
N TYR A 68 -4.68 6.62 -0.28
CA TYR A 68 -5.23 5.97 -1.46
C TYR A 68 -6.75 5.88 -1.43
N ASP A 69 -7.36 5.70 -0.26
CA ASP A 69 -8.82 5.67 -0.11
C ASP A 69 -9.45 6.99 -0.57
N ARG A 70 -8.80 8.13 -0.30
CA ARG A 70 -9.26 9.45 -0.79
C ARG A 70 -9.17 9.55 -2.29
N ILE A 71 -8.04 9.17 -2.88
CA ILE A 71 -7.87 9.16 -4.34
C ILE A 71 -8.90 8.23 -5.01
N ILE A 72 -9.10 7.03 -4.45
CA ILE A 72 -10.08 6.07 -4.97
C ILE A 72 -11.50 6.64 -4.90
N ALA A 73 -11.88 7.26 -3.77
CA ALA A 73 -13.20 7.87 -3.60
C ALA A 73 -13.45 8.98 -4.64
N LEU A 74 -12.48 9.87 -4.83
CA LEU A 74 -12.52 10.95 -5.81
C LEU A 74 -12.59 10.41 -7.25
N ALA A 75 -11.76 9.42 -7.59
CA ALA A 75 -11.71 8.83 -8.92
C ALA A 75 -12.97 8.00 -9.26
N ALA A 76 -13.55 7.34 -8.26
CA ALA A 76 -14.75 6.53 -8.39
C ALA A 76 -16.06 7.34 -8.30
N GLY A 77 -16.00 8.59 -7.82
CA GLY A 77 -17.18 9.43 -7.56
C GLY A 77 -18.10 8.84 -6.49
N ARG A 78 -17.55 8.05 -5.55
CA ARG A 78 -18.30 7.44 -4.45
C ARG A 78 -17.39 7.14 -3.26
N SER A 79 -17.96 7.08 -2.06
CA SER A 79 -17.25 6.70 -0.85
C SER A 79 -16.74 5.25 -0.92
N VAL A 80 -15.59 4.97 -0.30
CA VAL A 80 -14.93 3.66 -0.32
C VAL A 80 -15.72 2.56 0.39
N ASP A 81 -16.56 2.91 1.36
CA ASP A 81 -17.47 1.99 2.06
C ASP A 81 -18.57 1.41 1.15
N LYS A 82 -18.79 2.01 -0.03
CA LYS A 82 -19.70 1.52 -1.07
C LYS A 82 -19.00 0.68 -2.16
N ILE A 83 -17.72 0.41 -1.98
CA ILE A 83 -16.93 -0.44 -2.88
C ILE A 83 -16.80 -1.81 -2.21
N ASP A 84 -16.99 -2.88 -3.00
CA ASP A 84 -16.76 -4.25 -2.51
C ASP A 84 -15.34 -4.37 -1.90
N PRO A 85 -15.19 -4.81 -0.64
CA PRO A 85 -13.92 -4.76 0.06
C PRO A 85 -12.73 -5.43 -0.64
N PRO A 86 -12.84 -6.63 -1.25
CA PRO A 86 -11.74 -7.21 -2.04
C PRO A 86 -11.37 -6.35 -3.25
N ILE A 87 -12.33 -5.68 -3.87
CA ILE A 87 -12.09 -4.79 -5.01
C ILE A 87 -11.41 -3.49 -4.55
N LEU A 88 -11.79 -2.98 -3.39
CA LEU A 88 -11.11 -1.84 -2.77
C LEU A 88 -9.63 -2.17 -2.48
N ASP A 89 -9.33 -3.37 -1.97
CA ASP A 89 -7.96 -3.79 -1.72
C ASP A 89 -7.13 -3.90 -3.01
N VAL A 90 -7.75 -4.37 -4.11
CA VAL A 90 -7.11 -4.34 -5.45
C VAL A 90 -6.83 -2.90 -5.90
N LEU A 91 -7.77 -1.96 -5.70
CA LEU A 91 -7.59 -0.56 -6.06
C LEU A 91 -6.49 0.11 -5.22
N ARG A 92 -6.41 -0.16 -3.91
CA ARG A 92 -5.34 0.32 -3.02
C ARG A 92 -3.97 -0.15 -3.49
N LEU A 93 -3.84 -1.45 -3.80
CA LEU A 93 -2.62 -2.06 -4.33
C LEU A 93 -2.22 -1.44 -5.68
N ALA A 94 -3.20 -1.13 -6.54
CA ALA A 94 -2.97 -0.45 -7.82
C ALA A 94 -2.51 0.99 -7.62
N CYS A 95 -3.14 1.75 -6.70
CA CYS A 95 -2.73 3.11 -6.36
C CYS A 95 -1.27 3.15 -5.91
N HIS A 96 -0.84 2.22 -5.05
CA HIS A 96 0.55 2.15 -4.63
C HIS A 96 1.51 1.96 -5.81
N GLN A 97 1.20 1.05 -6.73
CA GLN A 97 2.01 0.83 -7.94
C GLN A 97 2.07 2.05 -8.85
N LEU A 98 0.94 2.76 -9.02
CA LEU A 98 0.82 3.88 -9.95
C LEU A 98 1.43 5.18 -9.41
N LEU A 99 1.35 5.42 -8.10
CA LEU A 99 1.66 6.71 -7.49
C LEU A 99 2.98 6.69 -6.71
N SER A 100 3.40 5.54 -6.18
CA SER A 100 4.56 5.44 -5.28
C SER A 100 5.68 4.55 -5.82
N MET A 101 5.42 3.76 -6.84
CA MET A 101 6.42 2.86 -7.42
C MET A 101 6.78 3.27 -8.86
N ARG A 102 7.97 2.86 -9.32
CA ARG A 102 8.41 3.06 -10.71
C ARG A 102 7.95 1.91 -11.62
N VAL A 103 6.63 1.65 -11.64
CA VAL A 103 6.04 0.63 -12.50
C VAL A 103 5.40 1.32 -13.72
N PRO A 104 5.57 0.80 -14.95
CA PRO A 104 4.88 1.33 -16.11
C PRO A 104 3.36 1.30 -15.89
N GLN A 105 2.68 2.43 -16.13
CA GLN A 105 1.25 2.59 -15.82
C GLN A 105 0.38 1.50 -16.47
N HIS A 106 0.65 1.17 -17.74
CA HIS A 106 -0.11 0.14 -18.45
C HIS A 106 0.03 -1.24 -17.80
N ALA A 107 1.23 -1.58 -17.29
CA ALA A 107 1.47 -2.86 -16.60
C ALA A 107 0.76 -2.88 -15.24
N ALA A 108 0.83 -1.79 -14.47
CA ALA A 108 0.12 -1.68 -13.18
C ALA A 108 -1.40 -1.81 -13.34
N VAL A 109 -1.98 -1.18 -14.37
CA VAL A 109 -3.43 -1.27 -14.67
C VAL A 109 -3.80 -2.68 -15.09
N ASP A 110 -3.07 -3.28 -16.04
CA ASP A 110 -3.39 -4.61 -16.57
C ASP A 110 -3.31 -5.70 -15.49
N GLU A 111 -2.23 -5.71 -14.72
CA GLU A 111 -2.06 -6.66 -13.61
C GLU A 111 -3.14 -6.49 -12.53
N SER A 112 -3.54 -5.26 -12.21
CA SER A 112 -4.60 -5.01 -11.23
C SER A 112 -5.98 -5.45 -11.74
N VAL A 113 -6.25 -5.28 -13.04
CA VAL A 113 -7.44 -5.81 -13.69
C VAL A 113 -7.45 -7.34 -13.69
N GLN A 114 -6.29 -7.99 -13.86
CA GLN A 114 -6.19 -9.46 -13.74
C GLN A 114 -6.44 -9.90 -12.29
N LEU A 115 -5.89 -9.21 -11.29
CA LEU A 115 -6.19 -9.49 -9.87
C LEU A 115 -7.68 -9.35 -9.56
N ALA A 116 -8.32 -8.30 -10.06
CA ALA A 116 -9.76 -8.09 -9.86
C ALA A 116 -10.61 -9.27 -10.37
N LYS A 117 -10.19 -9.94 -11.45
CA LYS A 117 -10.87 -11.15 -11.97
C LYS A 117 -10.83 -12.33 -11.00
N THR A 118 -9.88 -12.35 -10.08
CA THR A 118 -9.71 -13.45 -9.13
C THR A 118 -10.53 -13.28 -7.86
N VAL A 119 -10.98 -12.05 -7.57
CA VAL A 119 -11.68 -11.72 -6.32
C VAL A 119 -13.04 -11.08 -6.52
N GLY A 120 -13.39 -10.68 -7.73
CA GLY A 120 -14.63 -9.98 -8.03
C GLY A 120 -15.40 -10.52 -9.23
N SER A 121 -16.57 -9.93 -9.47
CA SER A 121 -17.41 -10.21 -10.63
C SER A 121 -16.89 -9.52 -11.91
N ASN A 122 -17.41 -9.91 -13.08
CA ASN A 122 -17.08 -9.24 -14.35
C ASN A 122 -17.41 -7.74 -14.34
N SER A 123 -18.47 -7.32 -13.65
CA SER A 123 -18.81 -5.91 -13.50
C SER A 123 -17.80 -5.16 -12.64
N ALA A 124 -17.28 -5.79 -11.59
CA ALA A 124 -16.23 -5.23 -10.76
C ALA A 124 -14.92 -5.02 -11.53
N VAL A 125 -14.58 -5.93 -12.46
CA VAL A 125 -13.41 -5.78 -13.35
C VAL A 125 -13.53 -4.53 -14.22
N GLY A 126 -14.71 -4.28 -14.81
CA GLY A 126 -14.99 -3.06 -15.57
C GLY A 126 -14.88 -1.81 -14.71
N PHE A 127 -15.39 -1.85 -13.49
CA PHE A 127 -15.28 -0.77 -12.53
C PHE A 127 -13.82 -0.45 -12.17
N VAL A 128 -13.01 -1.46 -11.80
CA VAL A 128 -11.57 -1.30 -11.51
C VAL A 128 -10.86 -0.63 -12.68
N ASN A 129 -11.06 -1.12 -13.91
CA ASN A 129 -10.44 -0.53 -15.09
C ASN A 129 -10.85 0.95 -15.29
N GLY A 130 -12.13 1.29 -15.08
CA GLY A 130 -12.63 2.67 -15.16
C GLY A 130 -11.96 3.58 -14.13
N VAL A 131 -11.91 3.17 -12.86
CA VAL A 131 -11.28 3.93 -11.77
C VAL A 131 -9.79 4.14 -12.04
N LEU A 132 -9.06 3.07 -12.41
CA LEU A 132 -7.62 3.16 -12.67
C LEU A 132 -7.30 4.05 -13.88
N ARG A 133 -8.13 4.04 -14.92
CA ARG A 133 -7.99 4.98 -16.04
C ARG A 133 -8.20 6.45 -15.63
N THR A 134 -9.09 6.70 -14.67
CA THR A 134 -9.26 8.05 -14.10
C THR A 134 -8.02 8.45 -13.33
N ILE A 135 -7.48 7.54 -12.51
CA ILE A 135 -6.26 7.80 -11.72
C ILE A 135 -5.07 8.10 -12.63
N THR A 136 -4.85 7.32 -13.69
CA THR A 136 -3.69 7.48 -14.58
C THR A 136 -3.74 8.71 -15.50
N ARG A 137 -4.91 9.34 -15.67
CA ARG A 137 -5.05 10.60 -16.44
C ARG A 137 -4.68 11.85 -15.67
N THR A 138 -4.48 11.73 -14.38
CA THR A 138 -4.18 12.84 -13.48
C THR A 138 -2.81 12.58 -12.85
N ASP A 139 -1.93 13.55 -12.83
CA ASP A 139 -0.61 13.44 -12.21
C ASP A 139 -0.71 13.40 -10.68
N ALA A 140 0.38 12.97 -10.04
CA ALA A 140 0.41 12.78 -8.59
C ALA A 140 0.22 14.08 -7.80
N GLU A 141 0.76 15.21 -8.30
CA GLU A 141 0.62 16.50 -7.63
C GLU A 141 -0.83 17.00 -7.68
N THR A 142 -1.49 16.89 -8.82
CA THR A 142 -2.91 17.22 -8.94
C THR A 142 -3.78 16.33 -8.04
N TRP A 143 -3.43 15.04 -7.87
CA TRP A 143 -4.12 14.18 -6.89
C TRP A 143 -3.89 14.65 -5.47
N ARG A 144 -2.65 15.02 -5.12
CA ARG A 144 -2.31 15.57 -3.81
C ARG A 144 -3.14 16.82 -3.51
N GLU A 145 -3.18 17.79 -4.43
CA GLU A 145 -3.98 19.01 -4.28
C GLU A 145 -5.46 18.70 -4.03
N ARG A 146 -6.03 17.76 -4.79
CA ARG A 146 -7.44 17.38 -4.64
C ARG A 146 -7.73 16.71 -3.29
N VAL A 147 -6.85 15.86 -2.80
CA VAL A 147 -6.99 15.21 -1.49
C VAL A 147 -6.88 16.25 -0.38
N LEU A 148 -5.91 17.17 -0.46
CA LEU A 148 -5.71 18.20 0.55
C LEU A 148 -6.84 19.23 0.56
N ALA A 149 -7.49 19.47 -0.57
CA ALA A 149 -8.66 20.36 -0.65
C ALA A 149 -9.89 19.83 0.14
N GLU A 150 -9.91 18.55 0.52
CA GLU A 150 -10.94 17.98 1.40
C GLU A 150 -10.68 18.27 2.90
N ALA A 151 -9.48 18.74 3.26
CA ALA A 151 -9.12 18.98 4.65
C ALA A 151 -9.79 20.26 5.18
N HIS A 152 -10.29 20.21 6.41
CA HIS A 152 -10.90 21.35 7.10
C HIS A 152 -9.93 22.07 8.05
N SER A 153 -8.71 21.55 8.20
CA SER A 153 -7.64 22.15 9.01
C SER A 153 -6.26 21.71 8.50
N GLY A 154 -5.20 22.46 8.88
CA GLY A 154 -3.83 22.08 8.56
C GLY A 154 -3.43 20.73 9.17
N GLU A 155 -3.94 20.42 10.35
CA GLU A 155 -3.73 19.11 11.01
C GLU A 155 -4.40 17.95 10.24
N GLU A 156 -5.61 18.17 9.72
CA GLU A 156 -6.30 17.21 8.88
C GLU A 156 -5.60 17.05 7.52
N ALA A 157 -5.06 18.14 6.96
CA ALA A 157 -4.26 18.07 5.74
C ALA A 157 -3.02 17.18 5.92
N LEU A 158 -2.28 17.35 7.02
CA LEU A 158 -1.14 16.48 7.35
C LEU A 158 -1.58 15.02 7.56
N ALA A 159 -2.67 14.80 8.28
CA ALA A 159 -3.22 13.46 8.49
C ALA A 159 -3.57 12.75 7.17
N LEU A 160 -4.18 13.48 6.23
CA LEU A 160 -4.52 12.96 4.90
C LEU A 160 -3.27 12.71 4.06
N GLU A 161 -2.38 13.68 3.97
CA GLU A 161 -1.17 13.61 3.13
C GLU A 161 -0.25 12.45 3.53
N TYR A 162 -0.03 12.30 4.84
CA TYR A 162 0.86 11.26 5.37
C TYR A 162 0.11 9.98 5.78
N SER A 163 -1.18 9.87 5.42
CA SER A 163 -1.99 8.65 5.64
C SER A 163 -2.07 8.20 7.10
N HIS A 164 -2.07 9.14 8.04
CA HIS A 164 -2.25 8.86 9.46
C HIS A 164 -3.72 9.09 9.88
N PRO A 165 -4.27 8.26 10.78
CA PRO A 165 -5.54 8.61 11.41
C PRO A 165 -5.43 9.95 12.13
N LEU A 166 -6.43 10.82 11.99
CA LEU A 166 -6.40 12.16 12.58
C LEU A 166 -6.12 12.17 14.10
N TRP A 167 -6.64 11.16 14.81
CA TRP A 167 -6.38 11.04 16.25
C TRP A 167 -4.91 10.75 16.57
N VAL A 168 -4.19 10.01 15.70
CA VAL A 168 -2.74 9.76 15.84
C VAL A 168 -1.97 11.06 15.63
N THR A 169 -2.27 11.79 14.56
CA THR A 169 -1.65 13.09 14.26
C THR A 169 -1.85 14.07 15.43
N ARG A 170 -3.05 14.10 16.02
CA ARG A 170 -3.34 14.90 17.22
C ARG A 170 -2.54 14.46 18.44
N ALA A 171 -2.41 13.18 18.67
CA ALA A 171 -1.62 12.66 19.78
C ALA A 171 -0.13 13.02 19.64
N PHE A 172 0.44 12.86 18.45
CA PHE A 172 1.82 13.30 18.17
C PHE A 172 2.00 14.80 18.37
N ARG A 173 1.08 15.61 17.87
CA ARG A 173 1.12 17.07 18.07
C ARG A 173 1.10 17.44 19.56
N GLN A 174 0.23 16.81 20.36
CA GLN A 174 0.14 17.09 21.81
C GLN A 174 1.48 16.83 22.53
N VAL A 175 2.15 15.72 22.21
CA VAL A 175 3.46 15.40 22.77
C VAL A 175 4.50 16.44 22.34
N LEU A 176 4.58 16.75 21.05
CA LEU A 176 5.53 17.74 20.54
C LEU A 176 5.31 19.14 21.11
N VAL A 177 4.04 19.57 21.29
CA VAL A 177 3.70 20.85 21.93
C VAL A 177 4.20 20.87 23.39
N ALA A 178 4.01 19.80 24.15
CA ALA A 178 4.49 19.70 25.52
C ALA A 178 6.03 19.78 25.62
N GLU A 179 6.74 19.39 24.57
CA GLU A 179 8.20 19.47 24.47
C GLU A 179 8.71 20.77 23.81
N GLY A 180 7.83 21.67 23.37
CA GLY A 180 8.19 22.88 22.62
C GLY A 180 8.67 22.61 21.18
N ARG A 181 8.31 21.48 20.59
CA ARG A 181 8.79 20.95 19.29
C ARG A 181 7.65 20.82 18.25
N GLU A 182 6.58 21.58 18.40
CA GLU A 182 5.39 21.48 17.50
C GLU A 182 5.74 21.57 16.01
N SER A 183 6.77 22.36 15.66
CA SER A 183 7.23 22.52 14.27
C SER A 183 7.79 21.24 13.65
N GLU A 184 8.07 20.20 14.45
CA GLU A 184 8.60 18.92 13.99
C GLU A 184 7.50 17.90 13.60
N LEU A 185 6.22 18.24 13.74
CA LEU A 185 5.11 17.32 13.49
C LEU A 185 5.16 16.73 12.07
N GLU A 186 5.32 17.58 11.06
CA GLU A 186 5.38 17.13 9.68
C GLU A 186 6.58 16.21 9.44
N GLN A 187 7.75 16.59 9.98
CA GLN A 187 8.96 15.77 9.87
C GLN A 187 8.78 14.39 10.53
N LEU A 188 8.08 14.34 11.65
CA LEU A 188 7.75 13.07 12.33
C LEU A 188 6.87 12.18 11.45
N LEU A 189 5.79 12.73 10.86
CA LEU A 189 4.88 11.99 9.99
C LEU A 189 5.59 11.49 8.72
N VAL A 190 6.51 12.29 8.15
CA VAL A 190 7.38 11.87 7.04
C VAL A 190 8.26 10.70 7.46
N ALA A 191 8.92 10.80 8.61
CA ALA A 191 9.84 9.78 9.13
C ALA A 191 9.12 8.44 9.39
N ASP A 192 7.89 8.50 9.90
CA ASP A 192 7.07 7.32 10.19
C ASP A 192 6.67 6.56 8.91
N ASN A 193 6.61 7.25 7.78
CA ASN A 193 6.33 6.66 6.47
C ASN A 193 7.58 6.11 5.75
N VAL A 194 8.78 6.32 6.28
CA VAL A 194 9.99 5.75 5.69
C VAL A 194 10.02 4.24 5.95
N ALA A 195 10.28 3.45 4.91
CA ALA A 195 10.46 2.02 5.06
C ALA A 195 11.62 1.73 6.04
N PRO A 196 11.42 0.87 7.05
CA PRO A 196 12.46 0.57 8.03
C PRO A 196 13.67 -0.06 7.33
N ARG A 197 14.87 0.35 7.72
CA ARG A 197 16.09 -0.30 7.31
C ARG A 197 16.27 -1.59 8.12
N VAL A 198 16.90 -2.58 7.53
CA VAL A 198 17.32 -3.78 8.27
C VAL A 198 18.38 -3.34 9.29
N SER A 199 18.09 -3.62 10.57
CA SER A 199 19.04 -3.39 11.66
C SER A 199 19.55 -4.73 12.14
N LEU A 200 20.86 -4.93 12.09
CA LEU A 200 21.53 -6.12 12.61
C LEU A 200 22.25 -5.78 13.90
N THR A 201 22.27 -6.72 14.83
CA THR A 201 23.00 -6.58 16.11
C THR A 201 24.05 -7.67 16.19
N ALA A 202 25.31 -7.26 16.25
CA ALA A 202 26.41 -8.17 16.53
C ALA A 202 26.31 -8.67 17.99
N LEU A 203 26.04 -9.95 18.18
CA LEU A 203 26.04 -10.56 19.52
C LEU A 203 27.45 -10.97 19.90
N PRO A 204 27.94 -10.60 21.10
CA PRO A 204 29.27 -10.98 21.57
C PRO A 204 29.47 -12.49 21.50
N GLY A 205 30.58 -12.93 20.87
CA GLY A 205 30.90 -14.34 20.68
C GLY A 205 30.24 -15.05 19.51
N HIS A 206 29.36 -14.35 18.74
CA HIS A 206 28.70 -14.90 17.55
C HIS A 206 29.08 -14.15 16.27
N ALA A 207 29.17 -12.82 16.32
CA ALA A 207 29.56 -12.00 15.19
C ALA A 207 30.22 -10.69 15.68
N THR A 208 30.99 -10.07 14.80
CA THR A 208 31.48 -8.70 14.93
C THR A 208 30.69 -7.76 14.04
N VAL A 209 30.79 -6.44 14.30
CA VAL A 209 30.14 -5.43 13.45
C VAL A 209 30.66 -5.50 12.01
N ASP A 210 32.00 -5.66 11.86
CA ASP A 210 32.65 -5.73 10.53
C ASP A 210 32.18 -6.95 9.71
N GLU A 211 31.83 -8.07 10.36
CA GLU A 211 31.29 -9.25 9.68
C GLU A 211 29.81 -9.06 9.24
N LEU A 212 29.09 -8.13 9.85
CA LEU A 212 27.71 -7.83 9.47
C LEU A 212 27.60 -6.76 8.38
N ASP A 213 28.65 -5.94 8.17
CA ASP A 213 28.75 -4.91 7.15
C ASP A 213 29.31 -5.42 5.80
N ALA A 214 29.73 -6.67 5.73
CA ALA A 214 30.30 -7.32 4.55
C ALA A 214 29.23 -7.99 3.68
#